data_5158c70aae1659dd1c9b50e432324a52
#
_entry.id   5158c70aae1659dd1c9b50e432324a52
#
_cell.length_a   1.000
_cell.length_b   1.000
_cell.length_c   1.000
_cell.angle_alpha   90.00
_cell.angle_beta   90.00
_cell.angle_gamma   90.00
#
_symmetry.space_group_name_H-M   'P 1'
#
loop_
_entity.id
_entity.type
_entity.pdbx_description
1 polymer ?
#
loop_
_entity_poly.entity_id
_entity_poly.type
_entity_poly.pdbx_seq_one_letter_code
_entity_poly.pdbx_strand_id
1 'polypeptide(L)'
;MAQLLSKFQPMAFTDFERAINQKALDWFMAERRPPEHIRPKLDLGYLIDGQTVDVFSIRPDWKDKSVIRHEPIARAKFVRTMEQWCLYWMRSDMKWHGYEPDPVHSTLHSALKTVNSDAYCCFFG
;
A
#
# COMPACT_ATOMS: atom_id res chain seq x y z
N MET A 1 25.25 18.38 13.50
CA MET A 1 24.29 17.47 14.15
C MET A 1 23.08 17.18 13.26
N ALA A 2 22.44 18.21 12.72
CA ALA A 2 21.33 18.02 11.81
C ALA A 2 21.70 17.20 10.59
N GLN A 3 22.92 17.39 10.06
CA GLN A 3 23.41 16.61 8.94
C GLN A 3 23.59 15.14 9.28
N LEU A 4 23.98 14.86 10.52
CA LEU A 4 24.13 13.48 10.96
C LEU A 4 22.78 12.80 11.02
N LEU A 5 21.75 13.52 11.50
CA LEU A 5 20.39 13.00 11.52
C LEU A 5 19.86 12.75 10.12
N SER A 6 20.13 13.66 9.17
CA SER A 6 19.68 13.48 7.80
C SER A 6 20.36 12.30 7.13
N LYS A 7 21.57 11.91 7.56
CA LYS A 7 22.21 10.68 7.07
C LYS A 7 21.50 9.42 7.51
N PHE A 8 20.70 9.49 8.57
CA PHE A 8 19.91 8.38 9.06
C PHE A 8 18.52 8.36 8.45
N GLN A 9 18.25 9.23 7.45
CA GLN A 9 17.03 9.16 6.66
C GLN A 9 17.24 8.62 5.25
N PRO A 10 18.28 7.77 4.99
CA PRO A 10 18.36 7.05 3.72
C PRO A 10 17.22 6.05 3.57
N MET A 11 16.43 5.85 4.64
CA MET A 11 15.22 5.03 4.60
C MET A 11 14.09 5.70 3.83
N ALA A 12 14.14 7.02 3.66
CA ALA A 12 13.15 7.72 2.84
C ALA A 12 13.45 7.53 1.35
N PHE A 13 12.39 7.57 0.54
CA PHE A 13 12.55 7.54 -0.91
C PHE A 13 13.22 8.81 -1.42
N THR A 14 14.03 8.68 -2.45
CA THR A 14 14.56 9.83 -3.20
C THR A 14 13.43 10.48 -3.99
N ASP A 15 13.67 11.70 -4.50
CA ASP A 15 12.68 12.40 -5.33
C ASP A 15 12.35 11.60 -6.60
N PHE A 16 13.35 10.97 -7.20
CA PHE A 16 13.16 10.12 -8.38
C PHE A 16 12.31 8.90 -8.05
N GLU A 17 12.62 8.23 -6.94
CA GLU A 17 11.85 7.08 -6.48
C GLU A 17 10.41 7.48 -6.17
N ARG A 18 10.21 8.63 -5.50
CA ARG A 18 8.87 9.14 -5.22
C ARG A 18 8.05 9.37 -6.48
N ALA A 19 8.69 9.93 -7.52
CA ALA A 19 8.01 10.19 -8.79
C ALA A 19 7.54 8.88 -9.46
N ILE A 20 8.41 7.87 -9.48
CA ILE A 20 8.07 6.55 -10.04
C ILE A 20 6.97 5.89 -9.22
N ASN A 21 7.08 5.92 -7.90
CA ASN A 21 6.11 5.30 -7.00
C ASN A 21 4.76 6.00 -7.10
N GLN A 22 4.75 7.32 -7.26
CA GLN A 22 3.52 8.08 -7.42
C GLN A 22 2.77 7.68 -8.69
N LYS A 23 3.49 7.47 -9.79
CA LYS A 23 2.88 7.00 -11.04
C LYS A 23 2.24 5.62 -10.86
N ALA A 24 2.92 4.74 -10.13
CA ALA A 24 2.39 3.40 -9.85
C ALA A 24 1.11 3.49 -9.01
N LEU A 25 1.09 4.35 -8.00
CA LEU A 25 -0.07 4.55 -7.15
C LEU A 25 -1.22 5.21 -7.91
N ASP A 26 -0.92 6.18 -8.77
CA ASP A 26 -1.95 6.83 -9.61
C ASP A 26 -2.61 5.81 -10.53
N TRP A 27 -1.82 4.94 -11.13
CA TRP A 27 -2.34 3.84 -11.96
C TRP A 27 -3.24 2.92 -11.14
N PHE A 28 -2.79 2.50 -9.97
CA PHE A 28 -3.53 1.59 -9.11
C PHE A 28 -4.86 2.21 -8.67
N MET A 29 -4.85 3.48 -8.27
CA MET A 29 -6.06 4.18 -7.87
C MET A 29 -7.03 4.32 -9.03
N ALA A 30 -6.53 4.62 -10.25
CA ALA A 30 -7.38 4.69 -11.43
C ALA A 30 -8.05 3.35 -11.73
N GLU A 31 -7.34 2.24 -11.48
CA GLU A 31 -7.89 0.90 -11.72
C GLU A 31 -8.87 0.44 -10.64
N ARG A 32 -8.62 0.80 -9.39
CA ARG A 32 -9.31 0.18 -8.25
C ARG A 32 -10.18 1.11 -7.42
N ARG A 33 -9.96 2.40 -7.49
CA ARG A 33 -10.76 3.31 -6.68
C ARG A 33 -12.23 3.24 -7.09
N PRO A 34 -13.17 3.11 -6.14
CA PRO A 34 -14.60 3.10 -6.46
C PRO A 34 -15.04 4.39 -7.17
N PRO A 35 -16.13 4.33 -7.95
CA PRO A 35 -16.71 5.52 -8.55
C PRO A 35 -17.09 6.56 -7.49
N GLU A 36 -17.09 7.82 -7.87
CA GLU A 36 -17.30 8.94 -6.95
C GLU A 36 -18.56 8.79 -6.09
N HIS A 37 -19.66 8.31 -6.69
CA HIS A 37 -20.92 8.15 -5.96
C HIS A 37 -20.90 7.03 -4.91
N ILE A 38 -19.92 6.12 -4.98
CA ILE A 38 -19.78 5.02 -4.01
C ILE A 38 -18.85 5.42 -2.85
N ARG A 39 -17.93 6.36 -3.09
CA ARG A 39 -16.87 6.73 -2.12
C ARG A 39 -17.35 7.07 -0.71
N PRO A 40 -18.52 7.69 -0.50
CA PRO A 40 -19.01 7.90 0.86
C PRO A 40 -19.25 6.62 1.65
N LYS A 41 -19.50 5.50 0.97
CA LYS A 41 -19.74 4.20 1.59
C LYS A 41 -18.50 3.32 1.59
N LEU A 42 -17.67 3.46 0.57
CA LEU A 42 -16.45 2.66 0.41
C LEU A 42 -15.50 3.39 -0.52
N ASP A 43 -14.37 3.78 0.01
CA ASP A 43 -13.29 4.38 -0.76
C ASP A 43 -12.02 3.58 -0.58
N LEU A 44 -11.01 3.91 -1.33
CA LEU A 44 -9.69 3.30 -1.31
C LEU A 44 -8.67 4.40 -1.08
N GLY A 45 -7.68 4.12 -0.23
CA GLY A 45 -6.61 5.05 0.04
C GLY A 45 -5.27 4.36 0.20
N TYR A 46 -4.23 5.15 0.30
CA TYR A 46 -2.89 4.64 0.57
C TYR A 46 -2.14 5.63 1.45
N LEU A 47 -1.11 5.11 2.12
CA LEU A 47 -0.20 5.90 2.95
C LEU A 47 1.22 5.47 2.65
N ILE A 48 2.10 6.45 2.43
CA ILE A 48 3.53 6.22 2.29
C ILE A 48 4.19 6.61 3.60
N ASP A 49 4.85 5.65 4.24
CA ASP A 49 5.55 5.87 5.50
C ASP A 49 6.95 5.28 5.39
N GLY A 50 7.97 6.15 5.30
CA GLY A 50 9.33 5.71 5.04
C GLY A 50 9.42 4.96 3.72
N GLN A 51 9.77 3.68 3.79
CA GLN A 51 9.89 2.81 2.62
C GLN A 51 8.71 1.85 2.48
N THR A 52 7.63 2.13 3.19
CA THR A 52 6.44 1.29 3.22
C THR A 52 5.27 2.01 2.56
N VAL A 53 4.55 1.30 1.72
CA VAL A 53 3.30 1.77 1.12
C VAL A 53 2.18 0.85 1.58
N ASP A 54 1.20 1.41 2.28
CA ASP A 54 0.03 0.68 2.73
C ASP A 54 -1.20 1.10 1.92
N VAL A 55 -1.96 0.11 1.49
CA VAL A 55 -3.25 0.31 0.82
C VAL A 55 -4.34 -0.13 1.77
N PHE A 56 -5.38 0.67 1.89
CA PHE A 56 -6.48 0.39 2.82
C PHE A 56 -7.82 0.83 2.22
N SER A 57 -8.89 0.19 2.68
CA SER A 57 -10.24 0.64 2.39
C SER A 57 -10.66 1.66 3.44
N ILE A 58 -11.51 2.59 3.03
CA ILE A 58 -12.04 3.65 3.90
C ILE A 58 -13.55 3.51 3.89
N ARG A 59 -14.13 3.26 5.07
CA ARG A 59 -15.58 3.11 5.18
C ARG A 59 -16.09 3.57 6.53
N PRO A 60 -17.33 4.03 6.62
CA PRO A 60 -17.97 4.30 7.91
C PRO A 60 -18.14 3.01 8.71
N ASP A 61 -18.02 3.11 10.03
CA ASP A 61 -18.32 1.99 10.90
C ASP A 61 -19.82 1.63 10.79
N TRP A 62 -20.11 0.33 10.84
CA TRP A 62 -21.49 -0.12 10.67
C TRP A 62 -22.40 0.25 11.85
N LYS A 63 -21.83 0.39 13.04
CA LYS A 63 -22.58 0.79 14.24
C LYS A 63 -22.69 2.29 14.39
N ASP A 64 -21.60 3.00 14.11
CA ASP A 64 -21.52 4.46 14.26
C ASP A 64 -20.92 5.06 13.00
N LYS A 65 -21.78 5.55 12.11
CA LYS A 65 -21.36 6.07 10.81
C LYS A 65 -20.53 7.35 10.90
N SER A 66 -20.47 7.98 12.07
CA SER A 66 -19.56 9.12 12.29
C SER A 66 -18.12 8.69 12.44
N VAL A 67 -17.87 7.41 12.71
CA VAL A 67 -16.54 6.83 12.82
C VAL A 67 -16.13 6.30 11.46
N ILE A 68 -14.97 6.74 10.99
CA ILE A 68 -14.41 6.27 9.71
C ILE A 68 -13.33 5.23 10.01
N ARG A 69 -13.43 4.08 9.38
CA ARG A 69 -12.46 2.99 9.52
C ARG A 69 -11.56 2.91 8.31
N HIS A 70 -10.27 2.72 8.58
CA HIS A 70 -9.28 2.37 7.57
C HIS A 70 -8.91 0.91 7.77
N GLU A 71 -9.32 0.06 6.83
CA GLU A 71 -9.07 -1.37 6.93
C GLU A 71 -7.91 -1.76 6.01
N PRO A 72 -6.85 -2.37 6.56
CA PRO A 72 -5.66 -2.69 5.76
C PRO A 72 -5.98 -3.73 4.69
N ILE A 73 -5.45 -3.50 3.49
CA ILE A 73 -5.61 -4.41 2.35
C ILE A 73 -4.27 -5.02 1.96
N ALA A 74 -3.26 -4.17 1.72
CA ALA A 74 -1.96 -4.62 1.25
C ALA A 74 -0.86 -3.71 1.78
N ARG A 75 0.32 -4.28 1.93
CA ARG A 75 1.53 -3.52 2.28
C ARG A 75 2.64 -3.91 1.32
N ALA A 76 3.31 -2.93 0.76
CA ALA A 76 4.52 -3.12 -0.02
C ALA A 76 5.66 -2.40 0.70
N LYS A 77 6.72 -3.13 1.01
CA LYS A 77 7.89 -2.58 1.71
C LYS A 77 9.11 -2.67 0.81
N PHE A 78 9.76 -1.53 0.58
CA PHE A 78 11.00 -1.50 -0.19
C PHE A 78 12.18 -1.85 0.72
N VAL A 79 12.91 -2.90 0.34
CA VAL A 79 14.12 -3.32 1.04
C VAL A 79 15.32 -2.82 0.24
N ARG A 80 15.91 -1.71 0.70
CA ARG A 80 16.94 -0.99 -0.07
C ARG A 80 18.18 -1.84 -0.30
N THR A 81 18.58 -2.65 0.65
CA THR A 81 19.76 -3.53 0.50
C THR A 81 19.57 -4.56 -0.60
N MET A 82 18.35 -4.94 -0.91
CA MET A 82 18.01 -5.89 -1.97
C MET A 82 17.48 -5.19 -3.22
N GLU A 83 17.19 -3.90 -3.11
CA GLU A 83 16.53 -3.10 -4.16
C GLU A 83 15.26 -3.78 -4.68
N GLN A 84 14.47 -4.31 -3.75
CA GLN A 84 13.24 -5.05 -4.06
C GLN A 84 12.12 -4.69 -3.11
N TRP A 85 10.89 -4.87 -3.60
CA TRP A 85 9.68 -4.68 -2.83
C TRP A 85 9.16 -6.02 -2.33
N CYS A 86 8.87 -6.10 -1.03
CA CYS A 86 8.23 -7.27 -0.44
C CYS A 86 6.75 -6.97 -0.26
N LEU A 87 5.89 -7.89 -0.69
CA LEU A 87 4.45 -7.73 -0.66
C LEU A 87 3.85 -8.53 0.50
N TYR A 88 2.96 -7.89 1.25
CA TYR A 88 2.29 -8.47 2.42
C TYR A 88 0.78 -8.29 2.30
N TRP A 89 0.05 -9.19 2.96
CA TRP A 89 -1.40 -9.12 3.07
C TRP A 89 -1.81 -9.29 4.53
N MET A 90 -2.98 -8.77 4.88
CA MET A 90 -3.51 -8.86 6.23
C MET A 90 -4.37 -10.11 6.35
N ARG A 91 -4.03 -10.97 7.32
CA ARG A 91 -4.80 -12.18 7.57
C ARG A 91 -5.79 -11.98 8.72
N SER A 92 -6.61 -13.00 8.98
CA SER A 92 -7.64 -12.95 10.01
C SER A 92 -7.08 -12.77 11.42
N ASP A 93 -5.80 -13.07 11.64
CA ASP A 93 -5.13 -12.79 12.92
C ASP A 93 -4.77 -11.32 13.11
N MET A 94 -5.13 -10.46 12.15
CA MET A 94 -4.84 -9.03 12.13
C MET A 94 -3.36 -8.71 12.10
N LYS A 95 -2.57 -9.59 11.48
CA LYS A 95 -1.14 -9.40 11.29
C LYS A 95 -0.79 -9.45 9.81
N TRP A 96 0.27 -8.73 9.45
CA TRP A 96 0.83 -8.77 8.11
C TRP A 96 1.59 -10.06 7.88
N HIS A 97 1.30 -10.73 6.76
CA HIS A 97 1.98 -11.94 6.33
C HIS A 97 2.52 -11.74 4.92
N GLY A 98 3.70 -12.31 4.64
CA GLY A 98 4.23 -12.29 3.28
C GLY A 98 3.24 -12.93 2.31
N TYR A 99 3.06 -12.31 1.16
CA TYR A 99 2.17 -12.85 0.13
C TYR A 99 2.91 -13.94 -0.64
N GLU A 100 2.78 -15.18 -0.20
CA GLU A 100 3.55 -16.32 -0.72
C GLU A 100 3.44 -16.55 -2.23
N PRO A 101 2.27 -16.35 -2.88
CA PRO A 101 2.17 -16.58 -4.32
C PRO A 101 3.09 -15.68 -5.15
N ASP A 102 3.40 -14.46 -4.67
CA ASP A 102 4.25 -13.52 -5.39
C ASP A 102 4.83 -12.49 -4.41
N PRO A 103 5.84 -12.91 -3.61
CA PRO A 103 6.23 -12.13 -2.43
C PRO A 103 7.21 -10.99 -2.71
N VAL A 104 7.90 -11.01 -3.85
CA VAL A 104 9.00 -10.07 -4.13
C VAL A 104 8.84 -9.48 -5.52
N HIS A 105 9.05 -8.16 -5.62
CA HIS A 105 8.89 -7.41 -6.86
C HIS A 105 10.02 -6.42 -7.04
N SER A 106 10.41 -6.19 -8.29
CA SER A 106 11.47 -5.22 -8.60
C SER A 106 10.96 -3.78 -8.53
N THR A 107 9.65 -3.57 -8.70
CA THR A 107 9.05 -2.23 -8.68
C THR A 107 7.76 -2.25 -7.86
N LEU A 108 7.37 -1.07 -7.37
CA LEU A 108 6.07 -0.92 -6.71
C LEU A 108 4.93 -1.20 -7.69
N HIS A 109 5.07 -0.80 -8.94
CA HIS A 109 4.07 -1.06 -9.97
C HIS A 109 3.79 -2.56 -10.11
N SER A 110 4.83 -3.37 -10.15
CA SER A 110 4.68 -4.84 -10.19
C SER A 110 3.91 -5.37 -8.99
N ALA A 111 4.25 -4.91 -7.78
CA ALA A 111 3.55 -5.31 -6.57
C ALA A 111 2.07 -4.90 -6.62
N LEU A 112 1.78 -3.68 -7.05
CA LEU A 112 0.41 -3.19 -7.16
C LEU A 112 -0.39 -3.91 -8.24
N LYS A 113 0.25 -4.35 -9.32
CA LYS A 113 -0.40 -5.18 -10.33
C LYS A 113 -0.85 -6.52 -9.73
N THR A 114 -0.03 -7.11 -8.88
CA THR A 114 -0.37 -8.35 -8.18
C THR A 114 -1.56 -8.12 -7.24
N VAL A 115 -1.56 -7.01 -6.50
CA VAL A 115 -2.69 -6.65 -5.63
C VAL A 115 -3.96 -6.45 -6.47
N ASN A 116 -3.85 -5.75 -7.60
CA ASN A 116 -4.98 -5.47 -8.48
C ASN A 116 -5.59 -6.75 -9.07
N SER A 117 -4.76 -7.70 -9.48
CA SER A 117 -5.25 -8.97 -10.02
C SER A 117 -5.91 -9.83 -8.97
N ASP A 118 -5.44 -9.77 -7.73
CA ASP A 118 -6.00 -10.46 -6.57
C ASP A 118 -6.37 -11.92 -6.86
N ALA A 119 -5.43 -12.64 -7.47
CA ALA A 119 -5.67 -13.96 -8.03
C ALA A 119 -6.20 -14.98 -7.01
N TYR A 120 -5.88 -14.81 -5.73
CA TYR A 120 -6.29 -15.71 -4.65
C TYR A 120 -7.24 -15.04 -3.65
N CYS A 121 -7.78 -13.90 -4.00
CA CYS A 121 -8.76 -13.17 -3.19
C CYS A 121 -8.24 -12.80 -1.78
N CYS A 122 -6.94 -12.55 -1.66
CA CYS A 122 -6.31 -12.22 -0.38
C CYS A 122 -6.42 -10.73 -0.05
N PHE A 123 -6.63 -9.87 -1.04
CA PHE A 123 -6.62 -8.42 -0.87
C PHE A 123 -8.02 -7.83 -0.83
N PHE A 124 -8.83 -8.12 -1.82
CA PHE A 124 -10.19 -7.55 -1.91
C PHE A 124 -11.29 -8.57 -1.62
N GLY A 125 -10.95 -9.82 -1.57
CA GLY A 125 -11.90 -10.88 -1.24
C GLY A 125 -12.62 -11.53 -2.41
#